data_79e2a340cbaff699a350d0c32a4e5028
#
_entry.id   79e2a340cbaff699a350d0c32a4e5028
#
_cell.length_a   1.000
_cell.length_b   1.000
_cell.length_c   1.000
_cell.angle_alpha   90.00
_cell.angle_beta   90.00
_cell.angle_gamma   90.00
#
_symmetry.space_group_name_H-M   'P 1'
#
loop_
_entity.id
_entity.type
_entity.pdbx_description
1 polymer ?
#
loop_
_entity_poly.entity_id
_entity_poly.type
_entity_poly.pdbx_seq_one_letter_code
_entity_poly.pdbx_strand_id
1 'polypeptide(L)'
;AFRNLADLCRRIDSKKLNRRVLEALIRSGALDEFTLEGEDTDQVRSRLLAVLPEAIQWAEQLLHNEHAGMTDIFGGTIEEPDLSRKVTAMTTRERLEGEKETLGLYLTGHPIEDYLDELRHFCRQRVANLRTDSRNQLVAGLVYSIRTMRARRGGSMAFVVIDDRSGRIEASLFPDVYEKLKDKVVKDAIVVFEGEVQDDDYSGAQKLRVENAFTMAEVRRKYARGLHINLRGKPPGDNLPIRLKSCLEPHRHSEAGCSVTLLCEVDDEQRRCAAGSVVLGSAWRVNP
;
A
#
# COMPACT_ATOMS: atom_id res chain seq x y z
N ALA A 1 -21.59 -9.62 -22.97
CA ALA A 1 -20.36 -9.59 -22.17
C ALA A 1 -19.15 -9.83 -23.07
N PHE A 2 -17.98 -9.34 -22.67
CA PHE A 2 -16.70 -9.66 -23.31
C PHE A 2 -16.15 -10.95 -22.67
N ARG A 3 -15.52 -11.80 -23.49
CA ARG A 3 -15.01 -13.09 -23.02
C ARG A 3 -13.63 -12.96 -22.36
N ASN A 4 -12.77 -12.13 -22.94
CA ASN A 4 -11.42 -11.88 -22.48
C ASN A 4 -10.90 -10.54 -23.03
N LEU A 5 -9.64 -10.21 -22.74
CA LEU A 5 -9.00 -8.97 -23.18
C LEU A 5 -8.90 -8.86 -24.71
N ALA A 6 -8.61 -9.96 -25.42
CA ALA A 6 -8.50 -9.96 -26.88
C ALA A 6 -9.87 -9.70 -27.54
N ASP A 7 -10.94 -10.33 -27.03
CA ASP A 7 -12.33 -10.09 -27.50
C ASP A 7 -12.74 -8.61 -27.25
N LEU A 8 -12.33 -8.04 -26.13
CA LEU A 8 -12.53 -6.61 -25.82
C LEU A 8 -11.83 -5.72 -26.85
N CYS A 9 -10.55 -5.95 -27.11
CA CYS A 9 -9.75 -5.17 -28.06
C CYS A 9 -10.30 -5.27 -29.48
N ARG A 10 -10.78 -6.45 -29.91
CA ARG A 10 -11.34 -6.68 -31.25
C ARG A 10 -12.67 -5.97 -31.48
N ARG A 11 -13.55 -5.97 -30.44
CA ARG A 11 -14.96 -5.52 -30.61
C ARG A 11 -15.15 -4.02 -30.36
N ILE A 12 -14.19 -3.35 -29.79
CA ILE A 12 -14.27 -1.91 -29.55
C ILE A 12 -13.36 -1.17 -30.52
N ASP A 13 -13.88 -0.04 -31.04
CA ASP A 13 -13.13 0.84 -31.92
C ASP A 13 -11.82 1.32 -31.27
N SER A 14 -10.69 1.01 -31.87
CA SER A 14 -9.34 1.36 -31.40
C SER A 14 -9.14 2.88 -31.23
N LYS A 15 -9.91 3.71 -31.96
CA LYS A 15 -9.91 5.17 -31.78
C LYS A 15 -10.50 5.60 -30.43
N LYS A 16 -11.41 4.81 -29.86
CA LYS A 16 -12.05 5.07 -28.57
C LYS A 16 -11.34 4.36 -27.41
N LEU A 17 -10.73 3.21 -27.68
CA LEU A 17 -10.10 2.35 -26.69
C LEU A 17 -8.61 2.18 -27.00
N ASN A 18 -7.85 3.26 -26.79
CA ASN A 18 -6.41 3.21 -26.98
C ASN A 18 -5.71 2.49 -25.80
N ARG A 19 -4.43 2.16 -25.98
CA ARG A 19 -3.61 1.46 -24.97
C ARG A 19 -3.71 2.10 -23.58
N ARG A 20 -3.65 3.42 -23.49
CA ARG A 20 -3.69 4.14 -22.21
C ARG A 20 -5.04 3.95 -21.48
N VAL A 21 -6.13 3.92 -22.23
CA VAL A 21 -7.47 3.65 -21.66
C VAL A 21 -7.56 2.22 -21.16
N LEU A 22 -7.05 1.25 -21.92
CA LEU A 22 -7.01 -0.15 -21.50
C LEU A 22 -6.15 -0.37 -20.25
N GLU A 23 -4.96 0.23 -20.20
CA GLU A 23 -4.11 0.23 -19.00
C GLU A 23 -4.86 0.82 -17.79
N ALA A 24 -5.59 1.92 -17.96
CA ALA A 24 -6.39 2.51 -16.90
C ALA A 24 -7.54 1.59 -16.45
N LEU A 25 -8.23 0.93 -17.38
CA LEU A 25 -9.29 -0.05 -17.04
C LEU A 25 -8.74 -1.26 -16.27
N ILE A 26 -7.56 -1.75 -16.63
CA ILE A 26 -6.91 -2.83 -15.90
C ILE A 26 -6.50 -2.35 -14.49
N ARG A 27 -5.82 -1.21 -14.40
CA ARG A 27 -5.35 -0.66 -13.12
C ARG A 27 -6.50 -0.31 -12.17
N SER A 28 -7.64 0.13 -12.70
CA SER A 28 -8.85 0.42 -11.91
C SER A 28 -9.60 -0.83 -11.42
N GLY A 29 -9.26 -2.01 -11.94
CA GLY A 29 -9.98 -3.26 -11.64
C GLY A 29 -11.23 -3.51 -12.47
N ALA A 30 -11.52 -2.67 -13.46
CA ALA A 30 -12.70 -2.83 -14.32
C ALA A 30 -12.68 -4.12 -15.15
N LEU A 31 -11.51 -4.75 -15.29
CA LEU A 31 -11.31 -6.00 -16.05
C LEU A 31 -10.93 -7.19 -15.16
N ASP A 32 -11.10 -7.09 -13.83
CA ASP A 32 -10.78 -8.17 -12.90
C ASP A 32 -11.63 -9.43 -13.12
N GLU A 33 -12.79 -9.32 -13.81
CA GLU A 33 -13.61 -10.46 -14.23
C GLU A 33 -12.90 -11.38 -15.27
N PHE A 34 -11.84 -10.90 -15.94
CA PHE A 34 -11.04 -11.74 -16.86
C PHE A 34 -10.03 -12.63 -16.10
N THR A 35 -10.39 -13.04 -14.88
CA THR A 35 -9.60 -13.95 -14.05
C THR A 35 -9.52 -15.34 -14.64
N LEU A 36 -8.40 -16.03 -14.40
CA LEU A 36 -8.23 -17.46 -14.64
C LEU A 36 -8.33 -18.22 -13.30
N GLU A 37 -8.55 -19.52 -13.41
CA GLU A 37 -8.68 -20.36 -12.22
C GLU A 37 -7.44 -20.26 -11.33
N GLY A 38 -7.65 -19.93 -10.05
CA GLY A 38 -6.59 -19.81 -9.04
C GLY A 38 -5.83 -18.48 -9.02
N GLU A 39 -6.19 -17.51 -9.86
CA GLU A 39 -5.59 -16.17 -9.81
C GLU A 39 -6.25 -15.28 -8.75
N ASP A 40 -5.43 -14.54 -8.01
CA ASP A 40 -5.88 -13.40 -7.22
C ASP A 40 -5.88 -12.09 -8.05
N THR A 41 -6.41 -11.03 -7.47
CA THR A 41 -6.52 -9.72 -8.13
C THR A 41 -5.17 -9.18 -8.62
N ASP A 42 -4.09 -9.36 -7.83
CA ASP A 42 -2.76 -8.87 -8.17
C ASP A 42 -2.17 -9.63 -9.37
N GLN A 43 -2.44 -10.93 -9.45
CA GLN A 43 -2.05 -11.78 -10.58
C GLN A 43 -2.82 -11.44 -11.85
N VAL A 44 -4.15 -11.28 -11.75
CA VAL A 44 -5.02 -10.92 -12.89
C VAL A 44 -4.54 -9.63 -13.54
N ARG A 45 -4.40 -8.55 -12.76
CA ARG A 45 -4.02 -7.23 -13.28
C ARG A 45 -2.62 -7.25 -13.87
N SER A 46 -1.66 -7.94 -13.23
CA SER A 46 -0.30 -8.10 -13.76
C SER A 46 -0.29 -8.83 -15.10
N ARG A 47 -1.02 -9.92 -15.19
CA ARG A 47 -1.15 -10.70 -16.43
C ARG A 47 -1.78 -9.88 -17.54
N LEU A 48 -2.90 -9.22 -17.28
CA LEU A 48 -3.60 -8.38 -18.27
C LEU A 48 -2.70 -7.25 -18.79
N LEU A 49 -1.93 -6.59 -17.92
CA LEU A 49 -0.95 -5.57 -18.33
C LEU A 49 0.16 -6.16 -19.21
N ALA A 50 0.63 -7.35 -18.88
CA ALA A 50 1.71 -8.00 -19.64
C ALA A 50 1.30 -8.47 -21.03
N VAL A 51 0.05 -8.95 -21.19
CA VAL A 51 -0.47 -9.44 -22.48
C VAL A 51 -1.15 -8.35 -23.29
N LEU A 52 -1.39 -7.17 -22.74
CA LEU A 52 -2.09 -6.07 -23.39
C LEU A 52 -1.49 -5.65 -24.75
N PRO A 53 -0.15 -5.50 -24.91
CA PRO A 53 0.42 -5.12 -26.20
C PRO A 53 0.12 -6.13 -27.30
N GLU A 54 0.17 -7.41 -26.97
CA GLU A 54 -0.08 -8.52 -27.91
C GLU A 54 -1.57 -8.59 -28.28
N ALA A 55 -2.47 -8.38 -27.32
CA ALA A 55 -3.90 -8.34 -27.55
C ALA A 55 -4.32 -7.18 -28.48
N ILE A 56 -3.72 -6.01 -28.30
CA ILE A 56 -3.95 -4.83 -29.17
C ILE A 56 -3.44 -5.14 -30.59
N GLN A 57 -2.21 -5.61 -30.73
CA GLN A 57 -1.61 -5.91 -32.03
C GLN A 57 -2.42 -6.95 -32.80
N TRP A 58 -2.86 -8.01 -32.12
CA TRP A 58 -3.71 -9.04 -32.70
C TRP A 58 -5.04 -8.47 -33.22
N ALA A 59 -5.70 -7.63 -32.39
CA ALA A 59 -6.96 -7.01 -32.79
C ALA A 59 -6.80 -6.07 -34.00
N GLU A 60 -5.72 -5.28 -34.05
CA GLU A 60 -5.40 -4.40 -35.19
C GLU A 60 -5.13 -5.18 -36.47
N GLN A 61 -4.40 -6.29 -36.39
CA GLN A 61 -4.13 -7.16 -37.54
C GLN A 61 -5.41 -7.78 -38.09
N LEU A 62 -6.31 -8.27 -37.23
CA LEU A 62 -7.60 -8.81 -37.67
C LEU A 62 -8.45 -7.76 -38.36
N LEU A 63 -8.57 -6.57 -37.80
CA LEU A 63 -9.32 -5.46 -38.39
C LEU A 63 -8.73 -5.02 -39.73
N HIS A 64 -7.41 -5.00 -39.84
CA HIS A 64 -6.73 -4.68 -41.14
C HIS A 64 -7.07 -5.70 -42.20
N ASN A 65 -7.02 -6.99 -41.88
CA ASN A 65 -7.33 -8.06 -42.84
C ASN A 65 -8.81 -8.06 -43.24
N GLU A 66 -9.72 -7.83 -42.31
CA GLU A 66 -11.16 -7.68 -42.59
C GLU A 66 -11.44 -6.52 -43.59
N HIS A 67 -10.76 -5.37 -43.41
CA HIS A 67 -10.92 -4.19 -44.27
C HIS A 67 -10.25 -4.36 -45.66
N ALA A 68 -9.14 -5.11 -45.72
CA ALA A 68 -8.43 -5.35 -46.98
C ALA A 68 -9.13 -6.36 -47.88
N GLY A 69 -10.24 -6.98 -47.45
CA GLY A 69 -10.93 -8.02 -48.17
C GLY A 69 -10.04 -9.24 -48.46
N MET A 70 -8.91 -9.32 -47.81
CA MET A 70 -7.99 -10.43 -47.87
C MET A 70 -8.54 -11.58 -47.01
N THR A 71 -9.47 -12.31 -47.57
CA THR A 71 -9.65 -13.72 -47.16
C THR A 71 -8.33 -14.38 -47.48
N ASP A 72 -7.62 -14.78 -46.45
CA ASP A 72 -6.28 -15.35 -46.58
C ASP A 72 -6.30 -16.55 -47.54
N ILE A 73 -5.76 -16.34 -48.75
CA ILE A 73 -5.70 -17.36 -49.83
C ILE A 73 -4.79 -18.52 -49.40
N PHE A 74 -3.99 -18.33 -48.32
CA PHE A 74 -3.05 -19.30 -47.79
C PHE A 74 -3.46 -19.89 -46.42
N GLY A 75 -4.66 -19.57 -45.88
CA GLY A 75 -5.20 -20.22 -44.69
C GLY A 75 -4.44 -19.92 -43.37
N GLY A 76 -3.64 -18.87 -43.33
CA GLY A 76 -2.95 -18.44 -42.10
C GLY A 76 -3.92 -17.79 -41.15
N THR A 77 -4.46 -18.55 -40.20
CA THR A 77 -5.21 -18.00 -39.08
C THR A 77 -4.25 -17.22 -38.22
N ILE A 78 -4.51 -15.92 -37.99
CA ILE A 78 -3.78 -15.16 -36.98
C ILE A 78 -4.14 -15.77 -35.62
N GLU A 79 -3.20 -16.44 -34.99
CA GLU A 79 -3.40 -17.08 -33.69
C GLU A 79 -3.72 -16.05 -32.64
N GLU A 80 -4.74 -16.33 -31.82
CA GLU A 80 -5.08 -15.50 -30.67
C GLU A 80 -3.88 -15.50 -29.68
N PRO A 81 -3.52 -14.36 -29.08
CA PRO A 81 -2.38 -14.29 -28.18
C PRO A 81 -2.60 -15.18 -26.95
N ASP A 82 -1.52 -15.74 -26.42
CA ASP A 82 -1.56 -16.49 -25.17
C ASP A 82 -1.85 -15.54 -23.98
N LEU A 83 -3.11 -15.51 -23.60
CA LEU A 83 -3.59 -14.71 -22.49
C LEU A 83 -3.35 -15.36 -21.11
N SER A 84 -2.81 -16.60 -21.10
CA SER A 84 -2.55 -17.38 -19.86
C SER A 84 -1.13 -17.25 -19.34
N ARG A 85 -0.33 -16.35 -19.92
CA ARG A 85 1.07 -16.14 -19.54
C ARG A 85 1.23 -15.92 -18.03
N LYS A 86 2.05 -16.74 -17.38
CA LYS A 86 2.41 -16.56 -15.97
C LYS A 86 3.35 -15.38 -15.81
N VAL A 87 2.98 -14.47 -14.94
CA VAL A 87 3.78 -13.29 -14.57
C VAL A 87 3.88 -13.18 -13.07
N THR A 88 4.85 -12.43 -12.58
CA THR A 88 4.93 -12.08 -11.15
C THR A 88 3.75 -11.17 -10.81
N ALA A 89 3.03 -11.50 -9.75
CA ALA A 89 1.96 -10.66 -9.22
C ALA A 89 2.50 -9.29 -8.83
N MET A 90 1.73 -8.25 -9.09
CA MET A 90 2.06 -6.91 -8.59
C MET A 90 1.96 -6.89 -7.06
N THR A 91 2.65 -5.95 -6.45
CA THR A 91 2.53 -5.73 -5.02
C THR A 91 1.20 -5.02 -4.69
N THR A 92 0.69 -5.20 -3.48
CA THR A 92 -0.46 -4.45 -2.98
C THR A 92 -0.28 -2.94 -3.16
N ARG A 93 0.93 -2.44 -2.98
CA ARG A 93 1.26 -1.04 -3.18
C ARG A 93 1.06 -0.60 -4.64
N GLU A 94 1.59 -1.34 -5.60
CA GLU A 94 1.42 -1.04 -7.04
C GLU A 94 -0.04 -1.06 -7.46
N ARG A 95 -0.82 -2.02 -6.93
CA ARG A 95 -2.28 -2.08 -7.15
C ARG A 95 -2.98 -0.83 -6.63
N LEU A 96 -2.74 -0.47 -5.37
CA LEU A 96 -3.36 0.69 -4.75
C LEU A 96 -2.94 2.02 -5.42
N GLU A 97 -1.66 2.15 -5.80
CA GLU A 97 -1.18 3.29 -6.59
C GLU A 97 -1.91 3.37 -7.94
N GLY A 98 -2.10 2.24 -8.64
CA GLY A 98 -2.85 2.17 -9.89
C GLY A 98 -4.33 2.58 -9.74
N GLU A 99 -5.00 2.14 -8.69
CA GLU A 99 -6.37 2.58 -8.38
C GLU A 99 -6.43 4.08 -8.10
N LYS A 100 -5.49 4.59 -7.31
CA LYS A 100 -5.41 6.01 -6.98
C LYS A 100 -5.17 6.89 -8.21
N GLU A 101 -4.26 6.47 -9.09
CA GLU A 101 -3.96 7.19 -10.34
C GLU A 101 -5.17 7.23 -11.29
N THR A 102 -5.94 6.15 -11.35
CA THR A 102 -7.03 6.00 -12.32
C THR A 102 -8.38 6.48 -11.79
N LEU A 103 -8.71 6.17 -10.53
CA LEU A 103 -9.99 6.46 -9.90
C LEU A 103 -9.95 7.66 -8.95
N GLY A 104 -8.76 8.10 -8.55
CA GLY A 104 -8.57 9.14 -7.54
C GLY A 104 -8.81 8.65 -6.10
N LEU A 105 -9.04 7.35 -5.89
CA LEU A 105 -9.30 6.74 -4.58
C LEU A 105 -8.67 5.34 -4.50
N TYR A 106 -8.51 4.82 -3.30
CA TYR A 106 -8.14 3.45 -3.02
C TYR A 106 -9.40 2.60 -2.91
N LEU A 107 -9.54 1.59 -3.76
CA LEU A 107 -10.77 0.78 -3.86
C LEU A 107 -10.67 -0.53 -3.07
N THR A 108 -9.58 -1.28 -3.28
CA THR A 108 -9.45 -2.65 -2.78
C THR A 108 -8.64 -2.78 -1.48
N GLY A 109 -8.17 -1.66 -0.93
CA GLY A 109 -7.40 -1.63 0.32
C GLY A 109 -7.08 -0.21 0.76
N HIS A 110 -6.21 -0.08 1.75
CA HIS A 110 -5.74 1.22 2.22
C HIS A 110 -4.23 1.15 2.54
N PRO A 111 -3.40 2.12 2.09
CA PRO A 111 -1.95 2.08 2.28
C PRO A 111 -1.48 1.93 3.73
N ILE A 112 -2.32 2.33 4.70
CA ILE A 112 -1.98 2.21 6.12
C ILE A 112 -2.04 0.76 6.62
N GLU A 113 -2.69 -0.15 5.88
CA GLU A 113 -2.89 -1.54 6.31
C GLU A 113 -1.58 -2.28 6.57
N ASP A 114 -0.58 -2.04 5.74
CA ASP A 114 0.76 -2.62 5.88
C ASP A 114 1.46 -2.20 7.19
N TYR A 115 0.99 -1.12 7.81
CA TYR A 115 1.57 -0.55 9.03
C TYR A 115 0.72 -0.76 10.28
N LEU A 116 -0.52 -1.27 10.16
CA LEU A 116 -1.44 -1.35 11.30
C LEU A 116 -0.92 -2.19 12.45
N ASP A 117 -0.29 -3.31 12.16
CA ASP A 117 0.28 -4.20 13.18
C ASP A 117 1.40 -3.53 13.97
N GLU A 118 2.15 -2.67 13.31
CA GLU A 118 3.21 -1.90 13.94
C GLU A 118 2.65 -0.67 14.68
N LEU A 119 1.75 0.06 14.02
CA LEU A 119 1.17 1.30 14.56
C LEU A 119 0.42 1.09 15.88
N ARG A 120 -0.22 -0.06 16.09
CA ARG A 120 -0.88 -0.39 17.37
C ARG A 120 0.04 -0.38 18.57
N HIS A 121 1.35 -0.51 18.37
CA HIS A 121 2.34 -0.42 19.44
C HIS A 121 2.75 1.01 19.79
N PHE A 122 2.52 1.95 18.88
CA PHE A 122 2.85 3.37 19.04
C PHE A 122 1.61 4.23 19.30
N CYS A 123 0.56 4.01 18.53
CA CYS A 123 -0.70 4.75 18.61
C CYS A 123 -1.70 3.97 19.47
N ARG A 124 -2.10 4.57 20.59
CA ARG A 124 -3.02 3.93 21.55
C ARG A 124 -4.42 3.74 20.97
N GLN A 125 -4.85 4.66 20.12
CA GLN A 125 -6.20 4.69 19.57
C GLN A 125 -6.17 4.95 18.07
N ARG A 126 -7.18 4.45 17.38
CA ARG A 126 -7.51 4.76 16.01
C ARG A 126 -8.35 6.02 15.95
N VAL A 127 -8.40 6.69 14.80
CA VAL A 127 -9.15 7.95 14.61
C VAL A 127 -10.60 7.83 15.09
N ALA A 128 -11.29 6.74 14.77
CA ALA A 128 -12.69 6.53 15.19
C ALA A 128 -12.88 6.47 16.72
N ASN A 129 -11.84 6.18 17.48
CA ASN A 129 -11.89 6.01 18.93
C ASN A 129 -11.12 7.09 19.70
N LEU A 130 -10.63 8.13 19.01
CA LEU A 130 -9.95 9.24 19.64
C LEU A 130 -10.88 9.92 20.65
N ARG A 131 -10.30 10.39 21.72
CA ARG A 131 -10.98 11.19 22.74
C ARG A 131 -10.20 12.44 23.01
N THR A 132 -10.91 13.51 23.27
CA THR A 132 -10.34 14.78 23.72
C THR A 132 -9.52 14.53 24.99
N ASP A 133 -8.25 14.88 24.95
CA ASP A 133 -7.30 14.79 26.06
C ASP A 133 -6.28 15.91 25.89
N SER A 134 -5.99 16.62 26.97
CA SER A 134 -4.96 17.67 27.03
C SER A 134 -3.53 17.13 26.92
N ARG A 135 -3.35 15.81 26.95
CA ARG A 135 -2.05 15.17 26.76
C ARG A 135 -1.81 14.88 25.29
N ASN A 136 -0.56 15.05 24.88
CA ASN A 136 -0.16 14.68 23.54
C ASN A 136 -0.41 13.20 23.25
N GLN A 137 -1.06 12.94 22.12
CA GLN A 137 -1.33 11.61 21.61
C GLN A 137 -0.60 11.42 20.26
N LEU A 138 -0.24 10.18 19.96
CA LEU A 138 0.26 9.80 18.63
C LEU A 138 -0.93 9.33 17.77
N VAL A 139 -1.15 10.00 16.67
CA VAL A 139 -2.22 9.69 15.72
C VAL A 139 -1.62 9.46 14.34
N ALA A 140 -1.75 8.25 13.84
CA ALA A 140 -1.26 7.88 12.52
C ALA A 140 -2.35 7.98 11.45
N GLY A 141 -1.98 8.34 10.25
CA GLY A 141 -2.89 8.33 9.11
C GLY A 141 -2.20 8.60 7.79
N LEU A 142 -2.90 8.26 6.72
CA LEU A 142 -2.57 8.68 5.38
C LEU A 142 -2.97 10.16 5.22
N VAL A 143 -2.08 10.98 4.72
CA VAL A 143 -2.38 12.38 4.39
C VAL A 143 -3.31 12.42 3.18
N TYR A 144 -4.61 12.59 3.44
CA TYR A 144 -5.65 12.60 2.40
C TYR A 144 -5.68 13.92 1.63
N SER A 145 -5.64 15.05 2.35
CA SER A 145 -5.61 16.38 1.76
C SER A 145 -4.85 17.37 2.63
N ILE A 146 -4.28 18.39 1.99
CA ILE A 146 -3.58 19.48 2.64
C ILE A 146 -4.16 20.79 2.10
N ARG A 147 -4.58 21.67 2.99
CA ARG A 147 -5.01 23.03 2.69
C ARG A 147 -4.12 24.01 3.44
N THR A 148 -3.43 24.86 2.75
CA THR A 148 -2.59 25.90 3.35
C THR A 148 -3.30 27.26 3.33
N MET A 149 -3.07 28.05 4.35
CA MET A 149 -3.54 29.44 4.38
C MET A 149 -2.54 30.34 5.12
N ARG A 150 -2.58 31.63 4.79
CA ARG A 150 -1.74 32.63 5.45
C ARG A 150 -2.29 32.95 6.83
N ALA A 151 -1.46 32.83 7.86
CA ALA A 151 -1.83 33.17 9.21
C ALA A 151 -1.87 34.70 9.42
N ARG A 152 -2.78 35.18 10.28
CA ARG A 152 -2.92 36.62 10.58
C ARG A 152 -1.65 37.27 11.14
N ARG A 153 -0.84 36.51 11.85
CA ARG A 153 0.43 36.99 12.45
C ARG A 153 1.66 36.76 11.55
N GLY A 154 1.44 36.40 10.28
CA GLY A 154 2.51 36.03 9.33
C GLY A 154 2.78 34.52 9.30
N GLY A 155 3.46 34.08 8.25
CA GLY A 155 3.73 32.66 8.01
C GLY A 155 2.55 31.92 7.36
N SER A 156 2.77 30.66 7.02
CA SER A 156 1.77 29.75 6.47
C SER A 156 1.39 28.70 7.49
N MET A 157 0.11 28.44 7.65
CA MET A 157 -0.40 27.32 8.44
C MET A 157 -1.06 26.30 7.52
N ALA A 158 -1.14 25.04 7.96
CA ALA A 158 -1.78 24.00 7.19
C ALA A 158 -2.88 23.29 8.00
N PHE A 159 -3.93 22.92 7.29
CA PHE A 159 -4.96 22.01 7.73
C PHE A 159 -4.84 20.73 6.91
N VAL A 160 -4.58 19.65 7.58
CA VAL A 160 -4.26 18.34 6.99
C VAL A 160 -5.33 17.35 7.41
N VAL A 161 -6.05 16.79 6.45
CA VAL A 161 -6.97 15.70 6.75
C VAL A 161 -6.18 14.41 6.66
N ILE A 162 -6.18 13.64 7.71
CA ILE A 162 -5.60 12.30 7.74
C ILE A 162 -6.69 11.24 7.84
N ASP A 163 -6.44 10.10 7.20
CA ASP A 163 -7.32 8.93 7.14
C ASP A 163 -6.56 7.71 7.63
N ASP A 164 -7.10 7.00 8.61
CA ASP A 164 -6.52 5.76 9.12
C ASP A 164 -7.39 4.53 8.81
N ARG A 165 -8.32 4.67 7.83
CA ARG A 165 -9.36 3.70 7.47
C ARG A 165 -10.47 3.52 8.52
N SER A 166 -10.26 3.88 9.77
CA SER A 166 -11.32 3.86 10.78
C SER A 166 -12.13 5.17 10.80
N GLY A 167 -11.53 6.24 10.34
CA GLY A 167 -12.12 7.57 10.29
C GLY A 167 -11.14 8.61 9.77
N ARG A 168 -11.63 9.85 9.68
CA ARG A 168 -10.84 11.02 9.29
C ARG A 168 -10.83 12.05 10.38
N ILE A 169 -9.69 12.72 10.56
CA ILE A 169 -9.54 13.84 11.47
C ILE A 169 -8.74 14.96 10.80
N GLU A 170 -9.13 16.20 11.07
CA GLU A 170 -8.38 17.37 10.62
C GLU A 170 -7.27 17.68 11.63
N ALA A 171 -6.05 17.75 11.14
CA ALA A 171 -4.85 18.11 11.89
C ALA A 171 -4.44 19.54 11.55
N SER A 172 -4.33 20.42 12.55
CA SER A 172 -3.99 21.82 12.41
C SER A 172 -2.51 22.02 12.75
N LEU A 173 -1.74 22.50 11.76
CA LEU A 173 -0.33 22.84 11.90
C LEU A 173 -0.17 24.35 11.86
N PHE A 174 0.18 24.93 13.01
CA PHE A 174 0.46 26.37 13.13
C PHE A 174 1.78 26.75 12.41
N PRO A 175 2.02 28.02 12.08
CA PRO A 175 3.10 28.42 11.22
C PRO A 175 4.48 27.87 11.61
N ASP A 176 4.84 27.98 12.87
CA ASP A 176 6.15 27.51 13.37
C ASP A 176 6.33 25.99 13.26
N VAL A 177 5.22 25.26 13.41
CA VAL A 177 5.17 23.80 13.29
C VAL A 177 5.18 23.40 11.83
N TYR A 178 4.34 24.05 11.03
CA TYR A 178 4.23 23.73 9.60
C TYR A 178 5.55 23.94 8.85
N GLU A 179 6.24 25.06 9.09
CA GLU A 179 7.52 25.33 8.44
C GLU A 179 8.57 24.24 8.68
N LYS A 180 8.56 23.63 9.89
CA LYS A 180 9.47 22.54 10.26
C LYS A 180 9.07 21.18 9.67
N LEU A 181 7.77 20.97 9.42
CA LEU A 181 7.21 19.66 9.10
C LEU A 181 6.72 19.52 7.64
N LYS A 182 6.69 20.60 6.87
CA LYS A 182 6.16 20.64 5.50
C LYS A 182 6.75 19.58 4.57
N ASP A 183 8.03 19.25 4.73
CA ASP A 183 8.72 18.27 3.89
C ASP A 183 8.30 16.82 4.22
N LYS A 184 7.76 16.59 5.41
CA LYS A 184 7.25 15.28 5.86
C LYS A 184 5.76 15.12 5.61
N VAL A 185 5.02 16.23 5.65
CA VAL A 185 3.56 16.26 5.51
C VAL A 185 3.23 16.48 4.04
N VAL A 186 3.33 15.42 3.27
CA VAL A 186 3.01 15.43 1.84
C VAL A 186 1.80 14.54 1.57
N LYS A 187 1.02 14.88 0.55
CA LYS A 187 -0.16 14.13 0.16
C LYS A 187 0.19 12.67 -0.13
N ASP A 188 -0.69 11.76 0.25
CA ASP A 188 -0.58 10.31 0.10
C ASP A 188 0.58 9.66 0.90
N ALA A 189 1.24 10.40 1.80
CA ALA A 189 2.21 9.84 2.74
C ALA A 189 1.55 9.32 4.03
N ILE A 190 2.12 8.26 4.61
CA ILE A 190 1.77 7.82 5.97
C ILE A 190 2.61 8.63 6.96
N VAL A 191 1.93 9.33 7.84
CA VAL A 191 2.55 10.20 8.86
C VAL A 191 1.96 9.90 10.23
N VAL A 192 2.79 9.95 11.26
CA VAL A 192 2.36 9.89 12.66
C VAL A 192 2.49 11.28 13.26
N PHE A 193 1.37 11.88 13.57
CA PHE A 193 1.31 13.17 14.24
C PHE A 193 1.36 12.99 15.75
N GLU A 194 2.08 13.86 16.44
CA GLU A 194 2.06 14.03 17.89
C GLU A 194 1.36 15.36 18.19
N GLY A 195 0.33 15.31 19.03
CA GLY A 195 -0.43 16.51 19.34
C GLY A 195 -1.62 16.24 20.25
N GLU A 196 -2.35 17.29 20.52
CA GLU A 196 -3.48 17.35 21.41
C GLU A 196 -4.79 17.21 20.61
N VAL A 197 -5.66 16.29 21.04
CA VAL A 197 -7.00 16.14 20.44
C VAL A 197 -7.96 17.07 21.19
N GLN A 198 -8.58 17.98 20.46
CA GLN A 198 -9.49 18.99 20.97
C GLN A 198 -10.84 18.91 20.24
N ASP A 199 -11.91 19.29 20.93
CA ASP A 199 -13.21 19.49 20.27
C ASP A 199 -13.20 20.85 19.55
N ASP A 200 -13.71 20.86 18.34
CA ASP A 200 -13.90 22.09 17.58
C ASP A 200 -15.23 22.76 17.99
N ASP A 201 -15.13 23.91 18.62
CA ASP A 201 -16.28 24.67 19.10
C ASP A 201 -17.31 25.00 18.00
N TYR A 202 -16.91 24.99 16.71
CA TYR A 202 -17.75 25.37 15.58
C TYR A 202 -18.50 24.20 14.96
N SER A 203 -17.80 23.07 14.80
CA SER A 203 -18.37 21.90 14.12
C SER A 203 -18.76 20.77 15.07
N GLY A 204 -18.34 20.84 16.34
CA GLY A 204 -18.47 19.74 17.31
C GLY A 204 -17.63 18.51 16.95
N ALA A 205 -16.83 18.59 15.87
CA ALA A 205 -15.93 17.51 15.46
C ALA A 205 -14.61 17.60 16.22
N GLN A 206 -13.93 16.47 16.35
CA GLN A 206 -12.59 16.46 16.93
C GLN A 206 -11.55 16.96 15.92
N LYS A 207 -10.58 17.72 16.42
CA LYS A 207 -9.40 18.20 15.68
C LYS A 207 -8.14 17.86 16.43
N LEU A 208 -7.06 17.62 15.67
CA LEU A 208 -5.73 17.39 16.21
C LEU A 208 -4.91 18.68 16.09
N ARG A 209 -4.50 19.25 17.21
CA ARG A 209 -3.51 20.32 17.24
C ARG A 209 -2.13 19.70 17.23
N VAL A 210 -1.44 19.80 16.10
CA VAL A 210 -0.15 19.16 15.89
C VAL A 210 0.98 19.95 16.55
N GLU A 211 1.84 19.24 17.26
CA GLU A 211 3.11 19.76 17.79
C GLU A 211 4.29 19.17 17.03
N ASN A 212 4.18 17.91 16.59
CA ASN A 212 5.22 17.24 15.84
C ASN A 212 4.66 16.24 14.83
N ALA A 213 5.49 15.83 13.87
CA ALA A 213 5.16 14.78 12.91
C ALA A 213 6.38 13.91 12.64
N PHE A 214 6.12 12.63 12.48
CA PHE A 214 7.14 11.62 12.25
C PHE A 214 6.79 10.79 11.02
N THR A 215 7.78 10.50 10.19
CA THR A 215 7.71 9.41 9.23
C THR A 215 7.76 8.07 9.98
N MET A 216 7.36 6.97 9.34
CA MET A 216 7.44 5.63 9.95
C MET A 216 8.86 5.29 10.40
N ALA A 217 9.89 5.66 9.62
CA ALA A 217 11.29 5.46 10.00
C ALA A 217 11.69 6.23 11.27
N GLU A 218 11.18 7.45 11.45
CA GLU A 218 11.44 8.25 12.64
C GLU A 218 10.71 7.73 13.87
N VAL A 219 9.45 7.25 13.69
CA VAL A 219 8.69 6.60 14.78
C VAL A 219 9.42 5.36 15.27
N ARG A 220 9.87 4.52 14.33
CA ARG A 220 10.66 3.33 14.67
C ARG A 220 11.89 3.70 15.49
N ARG A 221 12.70 4.65 15.00
CA ARG A 221 13.91 5.11 15.73
C ARG A 221 13.61 5.66 17.12
N LYS A 222 12.49 6.37 17.30
CA LYS A 222 12.14 7.02 18.57
C LYS A 222 11.48 6.07 19.57
N TYR A 223 10.62 5.16 19.11
CA TYR A 223 9.71 4.41 19.98
C TYR A 223 9.89 2.89 19.92
N ALA A 224 10.54 2.32 18.90
CA ALA A 224 10.74 0.88 18.84
C ALA A 224 11.64 0.40 19.99
N ARG A 225 11.21 -0.69 20.64
CA ARG A 225 11.93 -1.30 21.77
C ARG A 225 12.49 -2.66 21.43
N GLY A 226 11.93 -3.32 20.43
CA GLY A 226 12.35 -4.65 19.98
C GLY A 226 11.82 -4.99 18.61
N LEU A 227 12.47 -5.92 17.94
CA LEU A 227 12.04 -6.57 16.72
C LEU A 227 11.54 -7.97 17.07
N HIS A 228 10.26 -8.24 16.76
CA HIS A 228 9.70 -9.58 16.90
C HIS A 228 9.60 -10.22 15.52
N ILE A 229 10.26 -11.35 15.34
CA ILE A 229 10.22 -12.15 14.11
C ILE A 229 9.34 -13.36 14.37
N ASN A 230 8.17 -13.39 13.74
CA ASN A 230 7.24 -14.50 13.86
C ASN A 230 7.61 -15.60 12.84
N LEU A 231 8.01 -16.75 13.35
CA LEU A 231 8.27 -17.94 12.57
C LEU A 231 7.02 -18.82 12.60
N ARG A 232 6.25 -18.81 11.48
CA ARG A 232 4.98 -19.51 11.35
C ARG A 232 5.10 -20.71 10.42
N GLY A 233 4.33 -21.77 10.71
CA GLY A 233 4.15 -22.92 9.83
C GLY A 233 5.08 -24.09 10.14
N LYS A 234 5.47 -24.85 9.09
CA LYS A 234 6.35 -26.03 9.23
C LYS A 234 7.65 -25.64 9.93
N PRO A 235 8.24 -26.57 10.72
CA PRO A 235 9.53 -26.33 11.35
C PRO A 235 10.52 -25.73 10.34
N PRO A 236 11.20 -24.63 10.70
CA PRO A 236 12.15 -24.02 9.80
C PRO A 236 13.25 -25.05 9.47
N GLY A 237 13.55 -25.22 8.17
CA GLY A 237 14.62 -26.12 7.75
C GLY A 237 15.98 -25.68 8.30
N ASP A 238 16.98 -26.55 8.21
CA ASP A 238 18.35 -26.38 8.75
C ASP A 238 19.03 -25.06 8.33
N ASN A 239 18.57 -24.41 7.28
CA ASN A 239 19.12 -23.14 6.76
C ASN A 239 18.57 -21.88 7.45
N LEU A 240 17.60 -21.98 8.38
CA LEU A 240 17.03 -20.79 9.02
C LEU A 240 18.06 -19.93 9.75
N PRO A 241 19.01 -20.48 10.56
CA PRO A 241 20.00 -19.68 11.25
C PRO A 241 20.89 -18.88 10.29
N ILE A 242 21.26 -19.48 9.16
CA ILE A 242 22.09 -18.82 8.14
C ILE A 242 21.33 -17.67 7.48
N ARG A 243 20.06 -17.90 7.12
CA ARG A 243 19.19 -16.87 6.53
C ARG A 243 18.93 -15.72 7.49
N LEU A 244 18.61 -16.01 8.76
CA LEU A 244 18.42 -14.99 9.78
C LEU A 244 19.69 -14.17 9.98
N LYS A 245 20.84 -14.82 10.06
CA LYS A 245 22.14 -14.15 10.15
C LYS A 245 22.33 -13.18 8.98
N SER A 246 22.18 -13.65 7.76
CA SER A 246 22.38 -12.80 6.57
C SER A 246 21.41 -11.62 6.49
N CYS A 247 20.16 -11.78 6.97
CA CYS A 247 19.18 -10.69 7.03
C CYS A 247 19.46 -9.68 8.14
N LEU A 248 19.90 -10.13 9.32
CA LEU A 248 20.10 -9.26 10.47
C LEU A 248 21.46 -8.55 10.47
N GLU A 249 22.49 -9.17 9.90
CA GLU A 249 23.88 -8.69 9.95
C GLU A 249 24.06 -7.26 9.39
N PRO A 250 23.43 -6.87 8.26
CA PRO A 250 23.52 -5.50 7.73
C PRO A 250 22.91 -4.43 8.65
N HIS A 251 22.02 -4.83 9.55
CA HIS A 251 21.25 -3.95 10.43
C HIS A 251 21.72 -4.00 11.88
N ARG A 252 22.82 -4.71 12.19
CA ARG A 252 23.34 -4.82 13.55
C ARG A 252 23.77 -3.47 14.11
N HIS A 253 23.40 -3.23 15.36
CA HIS A 253 23.82 -2.05 16.12
C HIS A 253 24.32 -2.45 17.51
N SER A 254 25.55 -2.09 17.83
CA SER A 254 26.27 -2.65 18.99
C SER A 254 25.82 -2.10 20.36
N GLU A 255 25.28 -0.89 20.45
CA GLU A 255 25.09 -0.26 21.75
C GLU A 255 23.66 0.19 22.09
N ALA A 256 22.88 0.61 21.11
CA ALA A 256 21.53 1.20 21.33
C ALA A 256 20.40 0.59 20.50
N GLY A 257 20.65 -0.55 19.83
CA GLY A 257 19.68 -1.20 18.97
C GLY A 257 18.55 -1.90 19.72
N CYS A 258 17.49 -2.22 18.99
CA CYS A 258 16.37 -3.02 19.46
C CYS A 258 16.80 -4.47 19.71
N SER A 259 16.28 -5.07 20.78
CA SER A 259 16.40 -6.52 21.00
C SER A 259 15.64 -7.29 19.92
N VAL A 260 16.16 -8.44 19.49
CA VAL A 260 15.50 -9.31 18.53
C VAL A 260 14.93 -10.52 19.26
N THR A 261 13.65 -10.76 19.09
CA THR A 261 12.93 -11.90 19.65
C THR A 261 12.35 -12.73 18.53
N LEU A 262 12.66 -14.02 18.51
CA LEU A 262 12.02 -14.97 17.60
C LEU A 262 10.81 -15.58 18.31
N LEU A 263 9.65 -15.50 17.70
CA LEU A 263 8.41 -16.13 18.16
C LEU A 263 8.14 -17.33 17.26
N CYS A 264 8.17 -18.52 17.85
CA CYS A 264 7.89 -19.76 17.12
C CYS A 264 6.41 -20.13 17.33
N GLU A 265 5.63 -20.15 16.25
CA GLU A 265 4.26 -20.63 16.23
C GLU A 265 4.21 -21.93 15.43
N VAL A 266 3.65 -22.98 16.02
CA VAL A 266 3.39 -24.26 15.34
C VAL A 266 1.90 -24.33 15.04
N ASP A 267 1.56 -24.56 13.79
CA ASP A 267 0.19 -24.87 13.41
C ASP A 267 -0.06 -26.37 13.67
N ASP A 268 -0.85 -26.69 14.68
CA ASP A 268 -1.49 -28.00 14.80
C ASP A 268 -2.81 -27.96 14.03
N GLU A 269 -3.22 -29.08 13.42
CA GLU A 269 -4.34 -29.18 12.45
C GLU A 269 -5.65 -28.50 12.87
N GLN A 270 -5.78 -28.11 14.12
CA GLN A 270 -6.98 -27.44 14.67
C GLN A 270 -6.70 -26.16 15.49
N ARG A 271 -5.46 -25.84 15.86
CA ARG A 271 -5.14 -24.66 16.71
C ARG A 271 -3.75 -24.10 16.41
N ARG A 272 -3.64 -22.79 16.45
CA ARG A 272 -2.35 -22.09 16.52
C ARG A 272 -1.83 -22.17 17.95
N CYS A 273 -0.67 -22.77 18.14
CA CYS A 273 -0.01 -22.83 19.43
C CYS A 273 1.32 -22.10 19.37
N ALA A 274 1.57 -21.18 20.31
CA ALA A 274 2.90 -20.61 20.49
C ALA A 274 3.82 -21.70 21.06
N ALA A 275 4.83 -22.13 20.27
CA ALA A 275 5.79 -23.15 20.69
C ALA A 275 6.88 -22.59 21.61
N GLY A 276 7.11 -21.28 21.58
CA GLY A 276 8.08 -20.60 22.44
C GLY A 276 8.64 -19.31 21.84
N SER A 277 9.42 -18.60 22.64
CA SER A 277 10.14 -17.41 22.21
C SER A 277 11.63 -17.52 22.55
N VAL A 278 12.49 -17.02 21.65
CA VAL A 278 13.94 -16.96 21.83
C VAL A 278 14.38 -15.52 21.67
N VAL A 279 14.96 -14.95 22.72
CA VAL A 279 15.59 -13.62 22.66
C VAL A 279 17.05 -13.81 22.23
N LEU A 280 17.42 -13.17 21.12
CA LEU A 280 18.81 -13.21 20.67
C LEU A 280 19.69 -12.38 21.59
N GLY A 281 20.95 -12.84 21.78
CA GLY A 281 21.91 -12.15 22.64
C GLY A 281 22.16 -10.69 22.19
N SER A 282 22.77 -9.90 23.09
CA SER A 282 23.02 -8.45 22.87
C SER A 282 23.82 -8.14 21.60
N ALA A 283 24.62 -9.10 21.13
CA ALA A 283 25.36 -8.99 19.87
C ALA A 283 24.48 -8.93 18.62
N TRP A 284 23.19 -9.25 18.73
CA TRP A 284 22.21 -9.26 17.64
C TRP A 284 21.17 -8.16 17.73
N ARG A 285 21.46 -7.12 18.48
CA ARG A 285 20.62 -5.90 18.44
C ARG A 285 20.66 -5.29 17.05
N VAL A 286 19.52 -4.78 16.59
CA VAL A 286 19.35 -4.19 15.26
C VAL A 286 18.94 -2.72 15.37
N ASN A 287 19.32 -1.95 14.36
CA ASN A 287 18.87 -0.58 14.22
C ASN A 287 17.39 -0.60 13.79
N PRO A 288 16.48 0.12 14.49
CA PRO A 288 15.05 0.15 14.21
C PRO A 288 14.69 0.88 12.90
#